data_c76001fdb2ac6e8b75b7a799b5192a36
#
_entry.id   c76001fdb2ac6e8b75b7a799b5192a36
#
_cell.length_a   1.000
_cell.length_b   1.000
_cell.length_c   1.000
_cell.angle_alpha   90.00
_cell.angle_beta   90.00
_cell.angle_gamma   90.00
#
_symmetry.space_group_name_H-M   'P 1'
#
loop_
_entity.id
_entity.type
_entity.pdbx_description
1 polymer ?
#
loop_
_entity_poly.entity_id
_entity_poly.type
_entity_poly.pdbx_seq_one_letter_code
_entity_poly.pdbx_strand_id
1 'polypeptide(L)'
;AGSIGTPQILQVSGIGEASKLQNLGIKIIHNLPGVGKNLQDHLMFRPVYKVKNIKTLNKKINSLIGKMMIGMEFVLFRKGPMTMGASQLCGFAKSDLSKETPNLQFHIQPISTDKLIGGAKLHDFDSFTPTVANIRPTSRGEINIISEDTREDPKIKMNYLSTIEDRQVAAQGLKLIRKIVMETNTFKKYEPEEYRPGIQIKDDEELVKVASEYSQTIFHPVGTCKMGGGSDAVVNDKLFVKGVENLRVIDAS
;
A
#
# COMPACT_ATOMS: atom_id res chain seq x y z
N ALA A 1 3.53 13.70 -13.26
CA ALA A 1 3.64 12.30 -13.67
C ALA A 1 3.64 11.37 -12.43
N GLY A 2 3.72 11.93 -11.24
CA GLY A 2 3.65 11.21 -9.99
C GLY A 2 4.96 10.53 -9.60
N SER A 3 4.93 9.84 -8.46
CA SER A 3 6.13 9.32 -7.81
C SER A 3 6.91 8.28 -8.63
N ILE A 4 6.30 7.70 -9.67
CA ILE A 4 6.95 6.74 -10.57
C ILE A 4 7.36 7.43 -11.87
N GLY A 5 6.45 8.12 -12.54
CA GLY A 5 6.73 8.72 -13.83
C GLY A 5 7.64 9.96 -13.78
N THR A 6 7.55 10.78 -12.72
CA THR A 6 8.39 11.98 -12.61
C THR A 6 9.88 11.66 -12.51
N PRO A 7 10.36 10.76 -11.61
CA PRO A 7 11.77 10.41 -11.63
C PRO A 7 12.19 9.70 -12.93
N GLN A 8 11.33 8.91 -13.58
CA GLN A 8 11.62 8.34 -14.89
C GLN A 8 11.87 9.44 -15.93
N ILE A 9 10.97 10.42 -16.04
CA ILE A 9 11.11 11.56 -16.96
C ILE A 9 12.42 12.32 -16.71
N LEU A 10 12.73 12.65 -15.46
CA LEU A 10 13.96 13.35 -15.12
C LEU A 10 15.20 12.55 -15.51
N GLN A 11 15.23 11.26 -15.18
CA GLN A 11 16.36 10.38 -15.47
C GLN A 11 16.61 10.22 -16.98
N VAL A 12 15.58 9.94 -17.79
CA VAL A 12 15.76 9.86 -19.26
C VAL A 12 16.12 11.20 -19.88
N SER A 13 15.78 12.32 -19.21
CA SER A 13 16.19 13.67 -19.61
C SER A 13 17.61 14.02 -19.16
N GLY A 14 18.38 13.11 -18.60
CA GLY A 14 19.74 13.34 -18.14
C GLY A 14 19.88 14.05 -16.79
N ILE A 15 18.79 14.06 -15.99
CA ILE A 15 18.75 14.67 -14.65
C ILE A 15 18.62 13.54 -13.61
N GLY A 16 19.70 13.22 -12.91
CA GLY A 16 19.73 12.10 -11.97
C GLY A 16 21.15 11.77 -11.52
N GLU A 17 21.36 10.55 -11.01
CA GLU A 17 22.68 10.07 -10.60
C GLU A 17 23.56 9.82 -11.83
N ALA A 18 24.58 10.68 -12.05
CA ALA A 18 25.37 10.71 -13.26
C ALA A 18 25.97 9.37 -13.65
N SER A 19 26.55 8.62 -12.70
CA SER A 19 27.15 7.30 -12.96
C SER A 19 26.14 6.28 -13.50
N LYS A 20 24.93 6.27 -12.98
CA LYS A 20 23.87 5.35 -13.44
C LYS A 20 23.40 5.72 -14.84
N LEU A 21 23.19 7.00 -15.10
CA LEU A 21 22.72 7.47 -16.40
C LEU A 21 23.77 7.27 -17.51
N GLN A 22 25.05 7.51 -17.21
CA GLN A 22 26.15 7.26 -18.13
C GLN A 22 26.24 5.77 -18.53
N ASN A 23 26.02 4.85 -17.59
CA ASN A 23 26.01 3.41 -17.87
C ASN A 23 24.87 2.99 -18.82
N LEU A 24 23.83 3.81 -18.94
CA LEU A 24 22.72 3.62 -19.89
C LEU A 24 22.89 4.43 -21.18
N GLY A 25 24.06 5.09 -21.39
CA GLY A 25 24.32 5.89 -22.58
C GLY A 25 23.65 7.28 -22.56
N ILE A 26 23.03 7.70 -21.46
CA ILE A 26 22.28 8.93 -21.37
C ILE A 26 23.24 10.12 -21.12
N LYS A 27 23.11 11.15 -21.94
CA LYS A 27 23.87 12.40 -21.79
C LYS A 27 23.46 13.11 -20.50
N ILE A 28 24.42 13.42 -19.64
CA ILE A 28 24.16 14.12 -18.38
C ILE A 28 23.86 15.60 -18.62
N ILE A 29 22.71 16.03 -18.19
CA ILE A 29 22.31 17.45 -18.14
C ILE A 29 22.64 18.02 -16.77
N HIS A 30 22.23 17.29 -15.70
CA HIS A 30 22.52 17.71 -14.34
C HIS A 30 22.66 16.51 -13.41
N ASN A 31 23.76 16.46 -12.64
CA ASN A 31 23.95 15.42 -11.62
C ASN A 31 23.12 15.72 -10.38
N LEU A 32 22.02 15.01 -10.20
CA LEU A 32 21.08 15.17 -9.08
C LEU A 32 20.74 13.80 -8.48
N PRO A 33 21.61 13.24 -7.62
CA PRO A 33 21.49 11.85 -7.15
C PRO A 33 20.22 11.53 -6.35
N GLY A 34 19.51 12.55 -5.84
CA GLY A 34 18.24 12.38 -5.12
C GLY A 34 17.07 11.92 -5.99
N VAL A 35 17.16 12.12 -7.32
CA VAL A 35 16.09 11.70 -8.24
C VAL A 35 15.88 10.21 -8.20
N GLY A 36 14.66 9.78 -7.91
CA GLY A 36 14.25 8.39 -7.78
C GLY A 36 14.58 7.76 -6.42
N LYS A 37 15.24 8.46 -5.50
CA LYS A 37 15.52 8.00 -4.14
C LYS A 37 14.37 8.33 -3.19
N ASN A 38 14.47 7.81 -1.95
CA ASN A 38 13.53 8.13 -0.87
C ASN A 38 12.07 7.69 -1.17
N LEU A 39 11.87 6.70 -2.03
CA LEU A 39 10.53 6.15 -2.29
C LEU A 39 9.92 5.63 -1.00
N GLN A 40 8.71 6.05 -0.72
CA GLN A 40 7.89 5.64 0.42
C GLN A 40 6.55 5.18 -0.08
N ASP A 41 5.94 4.22 0.61
CA ASP A 41 4.58 3.76 0.33
C ASP A 41 4.00 3.05 1.55
N HIS A 42 2.69 2.90 1.59
CA HIS A 42 2.00 2.16 2.63
C HIS A 42 1.88 0.68 2.24
N LEU A 43 2.61 -0.21 2.92
CA LEU A 43 2.40 -1.64 2.81
C LEU A 43 1.18 -2.03 3.64
N MET A 44 0.17 -2.59 2.99
CA MET A 44 -1.07 -3.02 3.61
C MET A 44 -1.07 -4.52 3.87
N PHE A 45 -1.14 -4.91 5.13
CA PHE A 45 -1.39 -6.29 5.55
C PHE A 45 -2.87 -6.62 5.47
N ARG A 46 -3.17 -7.86 5.08
CA ARG A 46 -4.54 -8.29 4.76
C ARG A 46 -4.93 -9.58 5.46
N PRO A 47 -5.01 -9.60 6.80
CA PRO A 47 -5.55 -10.76 7.50
C PRO A 47 -6.98 -11.04 7.06
N VAL A 48 -7.35 -12.31 7.04
CA VAL A 48 -8.67 -12.78 6.63
C VAL A 48 -9.30 -13.52 7.79
N TYR A 49 -10.54 -13.16 8.11
CA TYR A 49 -11.33 -13.81 9.14
C TYR A 49 -12.56 -14.47 8.53
N LYS A 50 -12.71 -15.79 8.73
CA LYS A 50 -13.97 -16.49 8.49
C LYS A 50 -14.97 -16.07 9.54
N VAL A 51 -16.25 -16.05 9.18
CA VAL A 51 -17.34 -15.71 10.10
C VAL A 51 -18.51 -16.66 9.90
N LYS A 52 -19.33 -16.80 10.95
CA LYS A 52 -20.58 -17.54 10.95
C LYS A 52 -21.74 -16.59 11.27
N ASN A 53 -22.96 -17.11 11.15
CA ASN A 53 -24.18 -16.38 11.51
C ASN A 53 -24.43 -15.09 10.71
N ILE A 54 -23.72 -14.90 9.60
CA ILE A 54 -23.89 -13.76 8.68
C ILE A 54 -23.50 -14.19 7.26
N LYS A 55 -24.24 -13.71 6.26
CA LYS A 55 -23.86 -13.86 4.85
C LYS A 55 -23.08 -12.65 4.38
N THR A 56 -21.83 -12.86 3.99
CA THR A 56 -20.96 -11.82 3.46
C THR A 56 -21.10 -11.68 1.94
N LEU A 57 -20.47 -10.67 1.38
CA LEU A 57 -20.46 -10.46 -0.07
C LEU A 57 -19.80 -11.60 -0.84
N ASN A 58 -18.88 -12.35 -0.24
CA ASN A 58 -18.23 -13.51 -0.88
C ASN A 58 -19.27 -14.49 -1.44
N LYS A 59 -20.17 -14.99 -0.59
CA LYS A 59 -21.19 -15.94 -1.02
C LYS A 59 -22.20 -15.34 -1.99
N LYS A 60 -22.58 -14.07 -1.81
CA LYS A 60 -23.48 -13.39 -2.74
C LYS A 60 -22.86 -13.26 -4.12
N ILE A 61 -21.61 -12.81 -4.21
CA ILE A 61 -20.92 -12.59 -5.49
C ILE A 61 -20.54 -13.91 -6.17
N ASN A 62 -20.28 -15.00 -5.42
CA ASN A 62 -19.98 -16.32 -6.00
C ASN A 62 -21.24 -17.03 -6.52
N SER A 63 -22.44 -16.59 -6.16
CA SER A 63 -23.71 -17.12 -6.65
C SER A 63 -24.20 -16.37 -7.90
N LEU A 64 -24.64 -17.09 -8.94
CA LEU A 64 -25.23 -16.49 -10.14
C LEU A 64 -26.46 -15.64 -9.79
N ILE A 65 -27.35 -16.18 -8.94
CA ILE A 65 -28.56 -15.47 -8.49
C ILE A 65 -28.15 -14.22 -7.68
N GLY A 66 -27.14 -14.33 -6.83
CA GLY A 66 -26.63 -13.20 -6.06
C GLY A 66 -26.06 -12.10 -6.94
N LYS A 67 -25.32 -12.43 -8.00
CA LYS A 67 -24.84 -11.46 -8.99
C LYS A 67 -25.99 -10.75 -9.70
N MET A 68 -27.01 -11.52 -10.14
CA MET A 68 -28.20 -10.95 -10.78
C MET A 68 -28.95 -9.99 -9.84
N MET A 69 -29.14 -10.39 -8.58
CA MET A 69 -29.82 -9.53 -7.57
C MET A 69 -29.05 -8.23 -7.32
N ILE A 70 -27.71 -8.31 -7.16
CA ILE A 70 -26.85 -7.14 -6.99
C ILE A 70 -26.93 -6.22 -8.23
N GLY A 71 -26.88 -6.81 -9.43
CA GLY A 71 -27.02 -6.06 -10.68
C GLY A 71 -28.39 -5.37 -10.81
N MET A 72 -29.49 -6.10 -10.53
CA MET A 72 -30.84 -5.53 -10.57
C MET A 72 -31.02 -4.41 -9.54
N GLU A 73 -30.55 -4.60 -8.31
CA GLU A 73 -30.59 -3.58 -7.26
C GLU A 73 -29.89 -2.28 -7.72
N PHE A 74 -28.73 -2.42 -8.36
CA PHE A 74 -28.00 -1.26 -8.88
C PHE A 74 -28.72 -0.59 -10.06
N VAL A 75 -29.23 -1.36 -11.03
CA VAL A 75 -29.89 -0.80 -12.22
C VAL A 75 -31.18 -0.09 -11.86
N LEU A 76 -32.00 -0.72 -11.00
CA LEU A 76 -33.34 -0.21 -10.67
C LEU A 76 -33.31 0.90 -9.60
N PHE A 77 -32.43 0.77 -8.60
CA PHE A 77 -32.48 1.63 -7.43
C PHE A 77 -31.21 2.45 -7.19
N ARG A 78 -30.13 2.23 -7.97
CA ARG A 78 -28.81 2.85 -7.77
C ARG A 78 -28.29 2.67 -6.33
N LYS A 79 -28.50 1.48 -5.76
CA LYS A 79 -28.15 1.09 -4.38
C LYS A 79 -27.39 -0.25 -4.38
N GLY A 80 -26.98 -0.67 -3.20
CA GLY A 80 -26.36 -1.97 -2.95
C GLY A 80 -24.85 -2.01 -3.17
N PRO A 81 -24.27 -3.22 -3.23
CA PRO A 81 -22.81 -3.41 -3.24
C PRO A 81 -22.07 -2.72 -4.40
N MET A 82 -22.72 -2.49 -5.54
CA MET A 82 -22.08 -1.81 -6.67
C MET A 82 -21.92 -0.29 -6.49
N THR A 83 -22.52 0.29 -5.44
CA THR A 83 -22.36 1.72 -5.11
C THR A 83 -21.34 1.95 -4.01
N MET A 84 -20.74 0.88 -3.48
CA MET A 84 -19.82 0.95 -2.34
C MET A 84 -18.38 0.88 -2.80
N GLY A 85 -17.51 1.64 -2.15
CA GLY A 85 -16.07 1.44 -2.26
C GLY A 85 -15.65 0.08 -1.67
N ALA A 86 -14.49 -0.42 -2.07
CA ALA A 86 -13.97 -1.69 -1.56
C ALA A 86 -13.81 -1.72 -0.04
N SER A 87 -13.47 -0.58 0.56
CA SER A 87 -13.32 -0.41 2.01
C SER A 87 -14.49 0.37 2.57
N GLN A 88 -15.25 -0.27 3.48
CA GLN A 88 -16.47 0.31 4.04
C GLN A 88 -16.20 1.19 5.26
N LEU A 89 -15.20 0.83 6.04
CA LEU A 89 -14.83 1.54 7.27
C LEU A 89 -13.34 1.83 7.22
N CYS A 90 -12.97 3.00 7.73
CA CYS A 90 -11.59 3.41 7.93
C CYS A 90 -11.40 3.84 9.38
N GLY A 91 -10.25 3.54 9.95
CA GLY A 91 -9.90 3.95 11.30
C GLY A 91 -8.40 4.22 11.42
N PHE A 92 -8.03 5.02 12.43
CA PHE A 92 -6.64 5.31 12.73
C PHE A 92 -6.35 4.98 14.19
N ALA A 93 -5.18 4.43 14.46
CA ALA A 93 -4.71 4.16 15.81
C ALA A 93 -3.20 4.34 15.93
N LYS A 94 -2.73 4.40 17.17
CA LYS A 94 -1.31 4.31 17.49
C LYS A 94 -0.92 2.85 17.59
N SER A 95 0.20 2.47 16.99
CA SER A 95 0.77 1.13 17.16
C SER A 95 1.24 0.91 18.60
N ASP A 96 1.70 1.97 19.22
CA ASP A 96 2.14 2.04 20.60
C ASP A 96 1.69 3.39 21.22
N LEU A 97 1.37 3.39 22.52
CA LEU A 97 0.90 4.59 23.22
C LEU A 97 1.92 5.72 23.30
N SER A 98 3.21 5.41 23.18
CA SER A 98 4.30 6.39 23.14
C SER A 98 4.34 7.22 21.86
N LYS A 99 3.69 6.77 20.78
CA LYS A 99 3.65 7.54 19.54
C LYS A 99 2.85 8.83 19.74
N GLU A 100 3.37 9.94 19.25
CA GLU A 100 2.71 11.25 19.35
C GLU A 100 1.37 11.27 18.60
N THR A 101 1.34 10.72 17.41
CA THR A 101 0.16 10.69 16.53
C THR A 101 -0.13 9.26 16.06
N PRO A 102 -1.37 8.97 15.60
CA PRO A 102 -1.68 7.70 14.94
C PRO A 102 -0.73 7.42 13.78
N ASN A 103 -0.23 6.20 13.72
CA ASN A 103 0.66 5.72 12.67
C ASN A 103 0.15 4.44 11.99
N LEU A 104 -1.00 3.91 12.43
CA LEU A 104 -1.71 2.82 11.79
C LEU A 104 -2.99 3.32 11.16
N GLN A 105 -3.27 2.85 9.94
CA GLN A 105 -4.55 3.02 9.25
C GLN A 105 -5.18 1.65 9.01
N PHE A 106 -6.45 1.53 9.33
CA PHE A 106 -7.26 0.33 9.13
C PHE A 106 -8.29 0.57 8.05
N HIS A 107 -8.55 -0.47 7.26
CA HIS A 107 -9.70 -0.52 6.36
C HIS A 107 -10.42 -1.85 6.54
N ILE A 108 -11.74 -1.82 6.56
CA ILE A 108 -12.56 -3.03 6.66
C ILE A 108 -13.23 -3.28 5.32
N GLN A 109 -12.94 -4.43 4.74
CA GLN A 109 -13.51 -4.89 3.48
C GLN A 109 -14.46 -6.06 3.77
N PRO A 110 -15.76 -5.97 3.41
CA PRO A 110 -16.74 -7.03 3.65
C PRO A 110 -16.62 -8.18 2.66
N ILE A 111 -15.44 -8.37 2.10
CA ILE A 111 -15.06 -9.45 1.19
C ILE A 111 -13.65 -9.93 1.51
N SER A 112 -13.31 -11.14 1.05
CA SER A 112 -11.95 -11.65 1.08
C SER A 112 -11.57 -12.34 -0.23
N THR A 113 -10.29 -12.24 -0.58
CA THR A 113 -9.72 -12.78 -1.80
C THR A 113 -8.36 -13.40 -1.54
N ASP A 114 -7.95 -14.34 -2.39
CA ASP A 114 -6.58 -14.88 -2.34
C ASP A 114 -5.55 -13.80 -2.74
N LYS A 115 -5.83 -13.05 -3.80
CA LYS A 115 -5.00 -11.94 -4.31
C LYS A 115 -5.90 -10.81 -4.75
N LEU A 116 -5.44 -9.55 -4.68
CA LEU A 116 -6.17 -8.39 -5.23
C LEU A 116 -5.79 -8.10 -6.68
N ILE A 117 -4.56 -8.36 -7.06
CA ILE A 117 -4.00 -8.06 -8.38
C ILE A 117 -3.76 -9.37 -9.13
N GLY A 118 -4.02 -9.37 -10.43
CA GLY A 118 -3.77 -10.52 -11.29
C GLY A 118 -4.89 -11.55 -11.32
N GLY A 119 -6.15 -11.14 -11.16
CA GLY A 119 -7.32 -12.03 -11.22
C GLY A 119 -7.78 -12.47 -9.83
N ALA A 120 -8.33 -11.54 -9.07
CA ALA A 120 -8.84 -11.79 -7.73
C ALA A 120 -9.92 -12.87 -7.70
N LYS A 121 -9.62 -14.03 -7.11
CA LYS A 121 -10.61 -15.06 -6.82
C LYS A 121 -11.12 -14.86 -5.40
N LEU A 122 -12.43 -14.64 -5.28
CA LEU A 122 -13.08 -14.56 -3.97
C LEU A 122 -13.05 -15.92 -3.29
N HIS A 123 -12.82 -15.92 -1.98
CA HIS A 123 -13.03 -17.13 -1.18
C HIS A 123 -14.50 -17.59 -1.25
N ASP A 124 -14.74 -18.88 -1.14
CA ASP A 124 -16.07 -19.53 -1.21
C ASP A 124 -16.81 -19.59 0.13
N PHE A 125 -16.22 -19.04 1.17
CA PHE A 125 -16.77 -18.99 2.53
C PHE A 125 -17.12 -17.55 2.96
N ASP A 126 -17.98 -17.44 3.97
CA ASP A 126 -18.30 -16.14 4.58
C ASP A 126 -17.10 -15.62 5.37
N SER A 127 -16.68 -14.38 5.04
CA SER A 127 -15.45 -13.79 5.56
C SER A 127 -15.41 -12.28 5.34
N PHE A 128 -14.49 -11.63 6.01
CA PHE A 128 -14.13 -10.23 5.80
C PHE A 128 -12.61 -10.04 5.95
N THR A 129 -12.12 -8.92 5.48
CA THR A 129 -10.69 -8.57 5.50
C THR A 129 -10.51 -7.24 6.22
N PRO A 130 -10.16 -7.24 7.51
CA PRO A 130 -9.66 -6.05 8.18
C PRO A 130 -8.20 -5.86 7.78
N THR A 131 -7.87 -4.74 7.16
CA THR A 131 -6.51 -4.46 6.73
C THR A 131 -5.84 -3.45 7.64
N VAL A 132 -4.53 -3.48 7.72
CA VAL A 132 -3.73 -2.48 8.44
C VAL A 132 -2.50 -2.09 7.64
N ALA A 133 -2.20 -0.80 7.65
CA ALA A 133 -0.98 -0.24 7.06
C ALA A 133 -0.28 0.70 8.04
N ASN A 134 1.07 0.67 8.04
CA ASN A 134 1.86 1.72 8.64
C ASN A 134 1.85 2.93 7.71
N ILE A 135 1.27 4.06 8.16
CA ILE A 135 1.19 5.29 7.37
C ILE A 135 2.37 6.24 7.59
N ARG A 136 3.34 5.84 8.39
CA ARG A 136 4.60 6.57 8.65
C ARG A 136 5.80 5.63 8.53
N PRO A 137 6.00 4.98 7.36
CA PRO A 137 7.08 4.03 7.19
C PRO A 137 8.44 4.71 7.26
N THR A 138 9.41 4.02 7.86
CA THR A 138 10.82 4.44 7.91
C THR A 138 11.66 3.76 6.83
N SER A 139 11.21 2.67 6.24
CA SER A 139 11.83 2.03 5.08
C SER A 139 11.81 2.96 3.87
N ARG A 140 12.91 2.94 3.10
CA ARG A 140 13.08 3.76 1.90
C ARG A 140 13.46 2.89 0.72
N GLY A 141 12.79 3.14 -0.39
CA GLY A 141 13.04 2.50 -1.68
C GLY A 141 13.63 3.46 -2.71
N GLU A 142 13.67 3.00 -3.94
CA GLU A 142 14.17 3.78 -5.07
C GLU A 142 13.51 3.37 -6.39
N ILE A 143 13.52 4.28 -7.35
CA ILE A 143 13.11 4.08 -8.74
C ILE A 143 14.27 4.43 -9.64
N ASN A 144 14.65 3.51 -10.51
CA ASN A 144 15.71 3.71 -11.49
C ASN A 144 15.24 3.24 -12.86
N ILE A 145 15.51 4.02 -13.89
CA ILE A 145 15.35 3.55 -15.27
C ILE A 145 16.34 2.43 -15.57
N ILE A 146 15.99 1.56 -16.51
CA ILE A 146 16.82 0.45 -17.00
C ILE A 146 17.26 0.64 -18.44
N SER A 147 16.69 1.63 -19.13
CA SER A 147 16.94 1.97 -20.53
C SER A 147 16.64 3.46 -20.76
N GLU A 148 17.09 4.01 -21.89
CA GLU A 148 16.68 5.33 -22.36
C GLU A 148 15.29 5.33 -23.02
N ASP A 149 14.73 4.16 -23.32
CA ASP A 149 13.38 4.03 -23.88
C ASP A 149 12.31 4.26 -22.79
N THR A 150 11.56 5.33 -22.93
CA THR A 150 10.49 5.73 -21.99
C THR A 150 9.30 4.76 -21.96
N ARG A 151 9.21 3.82 -22.91
CA ARG A 151 8.18 2.77 -22.92
C ARG A 151 8.53 1.59 -22.02
N GLU A 152 9.79 1.47 -21.62
CA GLU A 152 10.22 0.46 -20.66
C GLU A 152 9.91 0.92 -19.24
N ASP A 153 9.26 0.05 -18.47
CA ASP A 153 8.95 0.32 -17.07
C ASP A 153 10.23 0.46 -16.24
N PRO A 154 10.32 1.46 -15.35
CA PRO A 154 11.47 1.61 -14.48
C PRO A 154 11.53 0.48 -13.46
N LYS A 155 12.71 0.15 -12.98
CA LYS A 155 12.91 -0.74 -11.86
C LYS A 155 12.48 -0.06 -10.56
N ILE A 156 11.39 -0.58 -9.97
CA ILE A 156 10.83 -0.11 -8.71
C ILE A 156 11.31 -1.04 -7.60
N LYS A 157 12.07 -0.50 -6.65
CA LYS A 157 12.50 -1.21 -5.45
C LYS A 157 11.86 -0.55 -4.23
N MET A 158 10.77 -1.11 -3.75
CA MET A 158 10.02 -0.55 -2.61
C MET A 158 10.77 -0.67 -1.29
N ASN A 159 11.53 -1.74 -1.09
CA ASN A 159 12.32 -2.02 0.09
C ASN A 159 11.49 -2.04 1.40
N TYR A 160 10.24 -2.53 1.33
CA TYR A 160 9.36 -2.66 2.48
C TYR A 160 9.99 -3.44 3.64
N LEU A 161 9.63 -3.06 4.87
CA LEU A 161 10.02 -3.76 6.11
C LEU A 161 11.55 -3.86 6.30
N SER A 162 12.32 -3.00 5.64
CA SER A 162 13.78 -3.00 5.75
C SER A 162 14.29 -2.51 7.11
N THR A 163 13.48 -1.74 7.83
CA THR A 163 13.80 -1.24 9.18
C THR A 163 13.15 -2.09 10.26
N ILE A 164 13.78 -2.15 11.42
CA ILE A 164 13.24 -2.82 12.62
C ILE A 164 11.92 -2.15 13.03
N GLU A 165 11.87 -0.81 12.99
CA GLU A 165 10.67 -0.05 13.36
C GLU A 165 9.46 -0.46 12.50
N ASP A 166 9.60 -0.55 11.20
CA ASP A 166 8.49 -0.93 10.32
C ASP A 166 7.99 -2.34 10.61
N ARG A 167 8.89 -3.29 10.93
CA ARG A 167 8.50 -4.65 11.32
C ARG A 167 7.76 -4.66 12.66
N GLN A 168 8.24 -3.90 13.64
CA GLN A 168 7.56 -3.78 14.94
C GLN A 168 6.16 -3.17 14.81
N VAL A 169 6.03 -2.08 14.04
CA VAL A 169 4.73 -1.43 13.78
C VAL A 169 3.78 -2.38 13.04
N ALA A 170 4.29 -3.16 12.09
CA ALA A 170 3.49 -4.17 11.39
C ALA A 170 2.96 -5.25 12.35
N ALA A 171 3.82 -5.81 13.22
CA ALA A 171 3.42 -6.80 14.23
C ALA A 171 2.36 -6.23 15.19
N GLN A 172 2.59 -5.02 15.69
CA GLN A 172 1.64 -4.33 16.58
C GLN A 172 0.29 -4.09 15.91
N GLY A 173 0.29 -3.67 14.64
CA GLY A 173 -0.94 -3.48 13.85
C GLY A 173 -1.73 -4.78 13.66
N LEU A 174 -1.05 -5.87 13.33
CA LEU A 174 -1.68 -7.20 13.19
C LEU A 174 -2.24 -7.70 14.53
N LYS A 175 -1.51 -7.55 15.62
CA LYS A 175 -2.00 -7.88 16.96
C LYS A 175 -3.20 -7.04 17.37
N LEU A 176 -3.22 -5.76 17.01
CA LEU A 176 -4.36 -4.89 17.29
C LEU A 176 -5.61 -5.35 16.52
N ILE A 177 -5.48 -5.77 15.28
CA ILE A 177 -6.60 -6.40 14.53
C ILE A 177 -7.09 -7.65 15.26
N ARG A 178 -6.20 -8.55 15.68
CA ARG A 178 -6.56 -9.75 16.44
C ARG A 178 -7.37 -9.39 17.68
N LYS A 179 -6.89 -8.42 18.45
CA LYS A 179 -7.60 -7.93 19.65
C LYS A 179 -9.00 -7.40 19.31
N ILE A 180 -9.12 -6.57 18.28
CA ILE A 180 -10.41 -6.01 17.85
C ILE A 180 -11.38 -7.12 17.42
N VAL A 181 -10.92 -8.03 16.57
CA VAL A 181 -11.80 -9.05 15.97
C VAL A 181 -12.12 -10.18 16.93
N MET A 182 -11.12 -10.68 17.67
CA MET A 182 -11.27 -11.90 18.46
C MET A 182 -11.74 -11.64 19.90
N GLU A 183 -11.44 -10.46 20.47
CA GLU A 183 -11.68 -10.20 21.89
C GLU A 183 -12.87 -9.28 22.14
N THR A 184 -13.33 -8.48 21.16
CA THR A 184 -14.44 -7.55 21.39
C THR A 184 -15.81 -8.25 21.24
N ASN A 185 -16.78 -7.82 22.04
CA ASN A 185 -18.15 -8.36 21.99
C ASN A 185 -18.84 -8.12 20.64
N THR A 186 -18.45 -7.08 19.93
CA THR A 186 -19.01 -6.72 18.61
C THR A 186 -18.89 -7.86 17.60
N PHE A 187 -17.74 -8.53 17.57
CA PHE A 187 -17.48 -9.59 16.62
C PHE A 187 -17.79 -11.01 17.15
N LYS A 188 -17.81 -11.23 18.46
CA LYS A 188 -18.06 -12.56 19.08
C LYS A 188 -19.30 -13.28 18.55
N LYS A 189 -20.40 -12.56 18.31
CA LYS A 189 -21.64 -13.13 17.75
C LYS A 189 -21.49 -13.74 16.37
N TYR A 190 -20.43 -13.38 15.64
CA TYR A 190 -20.11 -13.91 14.32
C TYR A 190 -19.08 -15.05 14.37
N GLU A 191 -18.67 -15.47 15.55
CA GLU A 191 -17.69 -16.55 15.76
C GLU A 191 -16.48 -16.43 14.80
N PRO A 192 -15.71 -15.32 14.86
CA PRO A 192 -14.61 -15.12 13.93
C PRO A 192 -13.50 -16.14 14.13
N GLU A 193 -12.97 -16.66 13.03
CA GLU A 193 -11.80 -17.54 12.96
C GLU A 193 -10.75 -16.90 12.06
N GLU A 194 -9.54 -16.67 12.56
CA GLU A 194 -8.45 -16.12 11.77
C GLU A 194 -7.97 -17.17 10.76
N TYR A 195 -8.31 -16.98 9.50
CA TYR A 195 -7.90 -17.85 8.39
C TYR A 195 -6.46 -17.54 7.93
N ARG A 196 -6.09 -16.26 7.93
CA ARG A 196 -4.76 -15.75 7.57
C ARG A 196 -4.40 -14.57 8.47
N PRO A 197 -3.13 -14.48 8.91
CA PRO A 197 -2.01 -15.40 8.73
C PRO A 197 -2.13 -16.71 9.51
N GLY A 198 -2.96 -16.78 10.53
CA GLY A 198 -3.23 -17.95 11.38
C GLY A 198 -2.93 -17.65 12.84
N ILE A 199 -3.93 -17.91 13.70
CA ILE A 199 -3.89 -17.57 15.14
C ILE A 199 -2.80 -18.30 15.93
N GLN A 200 -2.26 -19.40 15.39
CA GLN A 200 -1.16 -20.17 15.99
C GLN A 200 0.17 -19.41 15.95
N ILE A 201 0.36 -18.48 15.02
CA ILE A 201 1.58 -17.70 14.89
C ILE A 201 1.58 -16.62 15.98
N LYS A 202 2.50 -16.73 16.95
CA LYS A 202 2.59 -15.84 18.12
C LYS A 202 3.84 -14.97 18.10
N ASP A 203 4.91 -15.46 17.50
CA ASP A 203 6.15 -14.70 17.34
C ASP A 203 5.97 -13.54 16.37
N ASP A 204 6.53 -12.39 16.68
CA ASP A 204 6.32 -11.16 15.93
C ASP A 204 7.01 -11.17 14.57
N GLU A 205 8.21 -11.71 14.48
CA GLU A 205 8.96 -11.77 13.22
C GLU A 205 8.33 -12.80 12.29
N GLU A 206 7.93 -13.97 12.82
CA GLU A 206 7.21 -14.97 12.06
C GLU A 206 5.84 -14.43 11.58
N LEU A 207 5.12 -13.72 12.44
CA LEU A 207 3.83 -13.11 12.11
C LEU A 207 3.96 -12.12 10.94
N VAL A 208 4.95 -11.22 11.01
CA VAL A 208 5.22 -10.25 9.93
C VAL A 208 5.65 -10.95 8.65
N LYS A 209 6.53 -11.95 8.75
CA LYS A 209 7.01 -12.73 7.61
C LYS A 209 5.84 -13.40 6.88
N VAL A 210 5.02 -14.17 7.57
CA VAL A 210 3.87 -14.86 6.96
C VAL A 210 2.82 -13.87 6.45
N ALA A 211 2.52 -12.82 7.22
CA ALA A 211 1.55 -11.81 6.78
C ALA A 211 2.05 -11.02 5.56
N SER A 212 3.36 -10.85 5.39
CA SER A 212 3.94 -10.14 4.23
C SER A 212 3.68 -10.86 2.90
N GLU A 213 3.50 -12.18 2.91
CA GLU A 213 3.16 -12.97 1.72
C GLU A 213 1.78 -12.59 1.12
N TYR A 214 0.91 -12.02 1.95
CA TYR A 214 -0.44 -11.56 1.57
C TYR A 214 -0.57 -10.04 1.60
N SER A 215 0.55 -9.34 1.76
CA SER A 215 0.58 -7.87 1.78
C SER A 215 0.73 -7.31 0.37
N GLN A 216 0.37 -6.05 0.22
CA GLN A 216 0.54 -5.33 -1.03
C GLN A 216 0.57 -3.82 -0.79
N THR A 217 1.03 -3.09 -1.79
CA THR A 217 0.86 -1.63 -1.87
C THR A 217 -0.62 -1.25 -1.84
N ILE A 218 -0.96 -0.13 -1.21
CA ILE A 218 -2.25 0.52 -1.40
C ILE A 218 -2.17 1.68 -2.41
N PHE A 219 -1.12 1.70 -3.22
CA PHE A 219 -0.90 2.66 -4.30
C PHE A 219 -0.77 4.12 -3.82
N HIS A 220 -0.03 4.31 -2.72
CA HIS A 220 0.30 5.64 -2.17
C HIS A 220 1.81 5.97 -2.25
N PRO A 221 2.51 5.68 -3.37
CA PRO A 221 3.93 5.96 -3.46
C PRO A 221 4.20 7.47 -3.46
N VAL A 222 5.22 7.88 -2.70
CA VAL A 222 5.62 9.29 -2.57
C VAL A 222 7.13 9.43 -2.40
N GLY A 223 7.65 10.66 -2.56
CA GLY A 223 8.94 11.08 -2.05
C GLY A 223 10.14 10.90 -2.97
N THR A 224 9.96 10.50 -4.24
CA THR A 224 11.03 10.20 -5.20
C THR A 224 11.69 11.43 -5.83
N CYS A 225 11.14 12.63 -5.59
CA CYS A 225 11.74 13.92 -5.89
C CYS A 225 11.67 14.83 -4.67
N LYS A 226 12.24 14.37 -3.56
CA LYS A 226 12.11 14.94 -2.21
C LYS A 226 12.38 16.45 -2.19
N MET A 227 11.49 17.19 -1.51
CA MET A 227 11.68 18.61 -1.20
C MET A 227 12.65 18.79 -0.02
N GLY A 228 13.46 19.81 -0.06
CA GLY A 228 14.29 20.20 1.09
C GLY A 228 15.56 20.97 0.74
N GLY A 229 16.31 21.32 1.80
CA GLY A 229 17.61 22.03 1.68
C GLY A 229 18.82 21.10 1.56
N GLY A 230 18.69 19.83 1.94
CA GLY A 230 19.79 18.86 1.94
C GLY A 230 20.32 18.50 0.56
N SER A 231 21.45 17.79 0.54
CA SER A 231 22.09 17.32 -0.70
C SER A 231 21.29 16.22 -1.42
N ASP A 232 20.41 15.55 -0.70
CA ASP A 232 19.51 14.50 -1.20
C ASP A 232 18.18 15.06 -1.71
N ALA A 233 17.93 16.38 -1.55
CA ALA A 233 16.71 16.99 -2.03
C ALA A 233 16.78 17.29 -3.54
N VAL A 234 15.69 17.00 -4.23
CA VAL A 234 15.53 17.21 -5.68
C VAL A 234 14.92 18.57 -5.97
N VAL A 235 13.97 19.02 -5.15
CA VAL A 235 13.32 20.32 -5.31
C VAL A 235 13.49 21.19 -4.05
N ASN A 236 13.42 22.50 -4.23
CA ASN A 236 13.39 23.46 -3.14
C ASN A 236 11.95 23.71 -2.63
N ASP A 237 11.79 24.59 -1.65
CA ASP A 237 10.51 25.00 -1.04
C ASP A 237 9.51 25.65 -2.03
N LYS A 238 9.99 26.10 -3.19
CA LYS A 238 9.17 26.63 -4.28
C LYS A 238 8.95 25.62 -5.41
N LEU A 239 9.29 24.34 -5.18
CA LEU A 239 9.15 23.22 -6.11
C LEU A 239 10.03 23.29 -7.35
N PHE A 240 11.02 24.20 -7.39
CA PHE A 240 12.00 24.22 -8.47
C PHE A 240 13.01 23.09 -8.31
N VAL A 241 13.31 22.41 -9.43
CA VAL A 241 14.38 21.41 -9.49
C VAL A 241 15.72 22.09 -9.23
N LYS A 242 16.47 21.59 -8.25
CA LYS A 242 17.74 22.18 -7.84
C LYS A 242 18.76 22.09 -8.97
N GLY A 243 19.40 23.22 -9.28
CA GLY A 243 20.45 23.32 -10.32
C GLY A 243 19.94 23.26 -11.76
N VAL A 244 18.62 23.32 -12.00
CA VAL A 244 18.01 23.39 -13.33
C VAL A 244 17.05 24.55 -13.37
N GLU A 245 17.26 25.45 -14.34
CA GLU A 245 16.42 26.63 -14.49
C GLU A 245 15.06 26.31 -15.10
N ASN A 246 14.03 27.04 -14.67
CA ASN A 246 12.67 27.02 -15.22
C ASN A 246 11.96 25.63 -15.18
N LEU A 247 12.45 24.70 -14.36
CA LEU A 247 11.84 23.39 -14.19
C LEU A 247 11.27 23.21 -12.76
N ARG A 248 10.02 22.76 -12.66
CA ARG A 248 9.35 22.41 -11.39
C ARG A 248 8.82 21.01 -11.41
N VAL A 249 8.75 20.39 -10.23
CA VAL A 249 8.02 19.14 -9.97
C VAL A 249 6.91 19.46 -8.97
N ILE A 250 5.65 19.21 -9.38
CA ILE A 250 4.43 19.56 -8.62
C ILE A 250 3.52 18.34 -8.61
N ASP A 251 3.92 17.31 -7.88
CA ASP A 251 3.16 16.09 -7.66
C ASP A 251 3.65 15.37 -6.37
N ALA A 252 3.26 14.12 -6.15
CA ALA A 252 3.61 13.37 -4.95
C ALA A 252 5.05 12.80 -4.96
N SER A 253 5.84 13.04 -6.00
CA SER A 253 7.24 12.63 -6.00
C SER A 253 8.08 13.50 -5.08
#